data_39df7f3bc4cf84532f103326f500346b
#
_entry.id   39df7f3bc4cf84532f103326f500346b
#
_cell.length_a   1.000
_cell.length_b   1.000
_cell.length_c   1.000
_cell.angle_alpha   90.00
_cell.angle_beta   90.00
_cell.angle_gamma   90.00
#
_symmetry.space_group_name_H-M   'P 1'
#
loop_
_entity.id
_entity.type
_entity.pdbx_description
1 polymer ?
#
loop_
_entity_poly.entity_id
_entity_poly.type
_entity_poly.pdbx_seq_one_letter_code
_entity_poly.pdbx_strand_id
1 'polypeptide(L)'
;MPEYTLPDLPYDYSALEPHISGRIMELHHDKHHATYVTGANTALTKLAEARAGNNFDTVNQSEKNLAFNLAGHVNHSVFWPNMTPDGAGRPDGEIAAAIDDQFGGFEGFQGHFTATALGVQGSGWAALTWDSVGQKLLILSLIHISEPTRPY
;
A
#
# COMPACT_ATOMS: atom_id res chain seq x y z
N MET A 1 6.31 -22.10 5.17
CA MET A 1 5.18 -21.29 4.69
C MET A 1 5.63 -20.63 3.40
N PRO A 2 4.75 -20.38 2.42
CA PRO A 2 5.16 -19.60 1.25
C PRO A 2 5.68 -18.23 1.70
N GLU A 3 6.83 -17.82 1.15
CA GLU A 3 7.41 -16.51 1.42
C GLU A 3 6.79 -15.46 0.50
N TYR A 4 6.75 -14.21 0.96
CA TYR A 4 6.44 -13.07 0.09
C TYR A 4 7.57 -12.84 -0.89
N THR A 5 7.23 -12.46 -2.11
CA THR A 5 8.19 -12.13 -3.16
C THR A 5 7.96 -10.72 -3.65
N LEU A 6 9.03 -10.05 -4.07
CA LEU A 6 8.92 -8.76 -4.74
C LEU A 6 8.24 -8.97 -6.10
N PRO A 7 7.09 -8.35 -6.39
CA PRO A 7 6.47 -8.46 -7.70
C PRO A 7 7.27 -7.64 -8.73
N ASP A 8 7.31 -8.10 -9.97
CA ASP A 8 7.88 -7.32 -11.06
C ASP A 8 7.08 -6.05 -11.33
N LEU A 9 7.76 -5.00 -11.82
CA LEU A 9 7.08 -3.81 -12.32
C LEU A 9 6.38 -4.15 -13.65
N PRO A 10 5.18 -3.60 -13.90
CA PRO A 10 4.47 -3.82 -15.17
C PRO A 10 5.03 -2.97 -16.34
N TYR A 11 6.09 -2.19 -16.12
CA TYR A 11 6.73 -1.28 -17.08
C TYR A 11 8.22 -1.07 -16.71
N ASP A 12 9.01 -0.55 -17.65
CA ASP A 12 10.41 -0.21 -17.44
C ASP A 12 10.57 0.93 -16.40
N TYR A 13 11.71 0.97 -15.70
CA TYR A 13 11.98 2.02 -14.72
C TYR A 13 11.86 3.43 -15.29
N SER A 14 12.22 3.64 -16.55
CA SER A 14 12.16 4.94 -17.22
C SER A 14 10.79 5.30 -17.78
N ALA A 15 9.81 4.40 -17.70
CA ALA A 15 8.50 4.59 -18.37
C ALA A 15 7.71 5.79 -17.87
N LEU A 16 7.97 6.25 -16.63
CA LEU A 16 7.27 7.38 -16.02
C LEU A 16 8.03 8.71 -16.15
N GLU A 17 9.14 8.74 -16.90
CA GLU A 17 9.85 10.00 -17.17
C GLU A 17 9.01 10.93 -18.06
N PRO A 18 9.15 12.24 -17.90
CA PRO A 18 10.05 12.96 -17.01
C PRO A 18 9.53 13.18 -15.57
N HIS A 19 8.38 12.63 -15.21
CA HIS A 19 7.73 12.89 -13.92
C HIS A 19 8.42 12.16 -12.76
N ILE A 20 8.79 10.91 -12.96
CA ILE A 20 9.56 10.10 -12.02
C ILE A 20 10.75 9.52 -12.78
N SER A 21 11.98 9.82 -12.34
CA SER A 21 13.17 9.30 -13.02
C SER A 21 13.32 7.79 -12.85
N GLY A 22 13.88 7.12 -13.86
CA GLY A 22 14.14 5.68 -13.81
C GLY A 22 15.00 5.29 -12.62
N ARG A 23 15.95 6.17 -12.20
CA ARG A 23 16.76 5.94 -10.99
C ARG A 23 15.94 5.93 -9.71
N ILE A 24 14.94 6.81 -9.58
CA ILE A 24 14.04 6.81 -8.42
C ILE A 24 13.17 5.55 -8.44
N MET A 25 12.65 5.14 -9.59
CA MET A 25 11.87 3.91 -9.73
C MET A 25 12.67 2.67 -9.32
N GLU A 26 13.90 2.52 -9.82
CA GLU A 26 14.80 1.44 -9.44
C GLU A 26 15.03 1.38 -7.91
N LEU A 27 15.39 2.51 -7.31
CA LEU A 27 15.62 2.58 -5.86
C LEU A 27 14.37 2.30 -5.03
N HIS A 28 13.24 2.83 -5.47
CA HIS A 28 11.96 2.66 -4.76
C HIS A 28 11.45 1.23 -4.84
N HIS A 29 11.63 0.56 -5.97
CA HIS A 29 11.26 -0.84 -6.15
C HIS A 29 12.30 -1.79 -5.57
N ASP A 30 13.54 -1.78 -6.09
CA ASP A 30 14.55 -2.83 -5.80
C ASP A 30 15.20 -2.71 -4.43
N LYS A 31 15.08 -1.54 -3.78
CA LYS A 31 15.62 -1.32 -2.43
C LYS A 31 14.50 -1.13 -1.41
N HIS A 32 13.70 -0.10 -1.60
CA HIS A 32 12.70 0.27 -0.58
C HIS A 32 11.60 -0.80 -0.46
N HIS A 33 10.93 -1.18 -1.56
CA HIS A 33 9.91 -2.23 -1.52
C HIS A 33 10.51 -3.60 -1.16
N ALA A 34 11.65 -3.97 -1.72
CA ALA A 34 12.34 -5.23 -1.38
C ALA A 34 12.67 -5.35 0.12
N THR A 35 12.97 -4.23 0.79
CA THR A 35 13.19 -4.22 2.24
C THR A 35 11.94 -4.62 3.02
N TYR A 36 10.77 -4.16 2.62
CA TYR A 36 9.50 -4.59 3.24
C TYR A 36 9.24 -6.08 3.04
N VAL A 37 9.49 -6.61 1.85
CA VAL A 37 9.35 -8.06 1.57
C VAL A 37 10.26 -8.88 2.49
N THR A 38 11.53 -8.50 2.58
CA THR A 38 12.52 -9.14 3.46
C THR A 38 12.10 -9.05 4.92
N GLY A 39 11.64 -7.89 5.37
CA GLY A 39 11.19 -7.66 6.74
C GLY A 39 9.98 -8.50 7.11
N ALA A 40 8.99 -8.63 6.21
CA ALA A 40 7.82 -9.47 6.41
C ALA A 40 8.20 -10.94 6.55
N ASN A 41 9.04 -11.47 5.66
CA ASN A 41 9.53 -12.85 5.71
C ASN A 41 10.35 -13.12 6.98
N THR A 42 11.20 -12.18 7.39
CA THR A 42 11.96 -12.27 8.64
C THR A 42 11.02 -12.34 9.87
N ALA A 43 9.97 -11.53 9.89
CA ALA A 43 9.00 -11.56 10.98
C ALA A 43 8.24 -12.89 11.02
N LEU A 44 7.83 -13.42 9.88
CA LEU A 44 7.18 -14.73 9.78
C LEU A 44 8.09 -15.87 10.29
N THR A 45 9.37 -15.82 9.95
CA THR A 45 10.37 -16.82 10.42
C THR A 45 10.47 -16.76 11.95
N LYS A 46 10.62 -15.56 12.54
CA LYS A 46 10.68 -15.40 14.01
C LYS A 46 9.42 -15.90 14.71
N LEU A 47 8.24 -15.65 14.13
CA LEU A 47 6.97 -16.16 14.66
C LEU A 47 6.90 -17.69 14.58
N ALA A 48 7.44 -18.31 13.52
CA ALA A 48 7.50 -19.76 13.40
C ALA A 48 8.46 -20.39 14.43
N GLU A 49 9.61 -19.77 14.65
CA GLU A 49 10.59 -20.17 15.67
C GLU A 49 10.01 -20.06 17.09
N ALA A 50 9.31 -18.96 17.39
CA ALA A 50 8.63 -18.76 18.66
C ALA A 50 7.61 -19.88 18.95
N ARG A 51 6.82 -20.26 17.97
CA ARG A 51 5.86 -21.37 18.08
C ARG A 51 6.57 -22.71 18.26
N ALA A 52 7.61 -22.98 17.48
CA ALA A 52 8.36 -24.25 17.59
C ALA A 52 9.05 -24.42 18.95
N GLY A 53 9.59 -23.32 19.49
CA GLY A 53 10.26 -23.30 20.79
C GLY A 53 9.33 -23.09 21.99
N ASN A 54 8.02 -22.92 21.77
CA ASN A 54 7.04 -22.52 22.79
C ASN A 54 7.50 -21.33 23.63
N ASN A 55 8.20 -20.38 22.98
CA ASN A 55 8.69 -19.15 23.62
C ASN A 55 8.05 -17.93 22.93
N PHE A 56 7.21 -17.22 23.64
CA PHE A 56 6.41 -16.10 23.15
C PHE A 56 6.85 -14.74 23.70
N ASP A 57 8.00 -14.63 24.33
CA ASP A 57 8.47 -13.41 25.00
C ASP A 57 8.55 -12.21 24.04
N THR A 58 8.91 -12.44 22.76
CA THR A 58 9.07 -11.41 21.75
C THR A 58 8.00 -11.44 20.66
N VAL A 59 6.95 -12.25 20.81
CA VAL A 59 5.94 -12.45 19.76
C VAL A 59 5.25 -11.14 19.37
N ASN A 60 4.88 -10.33 20.35
CA ASN A 60 4.23 -9.04 20.11
C ASN A 60 5.09 -8.10 19.23
N GLN A 61 6.41 -8.06 19.46
CA GLN A 61 7.30 -7.26 18.63
C GLN A 61 7.42 -7.82 17.21
N SER A 62 7.44 -9.15 17.08
CA SER A 62 7.49 -9.81 15.76
C SER A 62 6.19 -9.57 14.97
N GLU A 63 5.05 -9.57 15.63
CA GLU A 63 3.75 -9.25 15.02
C GLU A 63 3.64 -7.79 14.59
N LYS A 64 4.14 -6.85 15.38
CA LYS A 64 4.24 -5.43 14.98
C LYS A 64 5.16 -5.24 13.77
N ASN A 65 6.30 -5.93 13.76
CA ASN A 65 7.21 -5.88 12.61
C ASN A 65 6.57 -6.51 11.36
N LEU A 66 5.80 -7.60 11.54
CA LEU A 66 5.05 -8.20 10.44
C LEU A 66 4.01 -7.22 9.90
N ALA A 67 3.20 -6.63 10.77
CA ALA A 67 2.17 -5.67 10.36
C ALA A 67 2.76 -4.50 9.59
N PHE A 68 3.85 -3.91 10.08
CA PHE A 68 4.54 -2.81 9.42
C PHE A 68 5.07 -3.20 8.03
N ASN A 69 5.85 -4.29 7.95
CA ASN A 69 6.49 -4.68 6.70
C ASN A 69 5.48 -5.23 5.69
N LEU A 70 4.48 -6.00 6.15
CA LEU A 70 3.43 -6.51 5.28
C LEU A 70 2.58 -5.38 4.70
N ALA A 71 2.23 -4.39 5.51
CA ALA A 71 1.52 -3.21 5.02
C ALA A 71 2.34 -2.43 3.99
N GLY A 72 3.63 -2.24 4.22
CA GLY A 72 4.53 -1.63 3.23
C GLY A 72 4.58 -2.43 1.93
N HIS A 73 4.71 -3.75 2.01
CA HIS A 73 4.69 -4.62 0.84
C HIS A 73 3.37 -4.53 0.06
N VAL A 74 2.22 -4.64 0.73
CA VAL A 74 0.89 -4.58 0.10
C VAL A 74 0.66 -3.23 -0.56
N ASN A 75 0.94 -2.12 0.14
CA ASN A 75 0.74 -0.79 -0.40
C ASN A 75 1.59 -0.53 -1.65
N HIS A 76 2.86 -0.95 -1.66
CA HIS A 76 3.71 -0.84 -2.85
C HIS A 76 3.25 -1.75 -3.99
N SER A 77 2.80 -2.97 -3.69
CA SER A 77 2.27 -3.89 -4.70
C SER A 77 1.03 -3.34 -5.41
N VAL A 78 0.18 -2.59 -4.69
CA VAL A 78 -0.96 -1.88 -5.27
C VAL A 78 -0.53 -0.61 -6.01
N PHE A 79 0.48 0.09 -5.50
CA PHE A 79 0.94 1.36 -6.05
C PHE A 79 1.51 1.24 -7.46
N TRP A 80 2.31 0.21 -7.74
CA TRP A 80 2.95 0.05 -9.05
C TRP A 80 1.95 0.02 -10.21
N PRO A 81 0.90 -0.84 -10.21
CA PRO A 81 -0.08 -0.86 -11.29
C PRO A 81 -1.03 0.34 -11.33
N ASN A 82 -1.03 1.19 -10.30
CA ASN A 82 -1.82 2.43 -10.30
C ASN A 82 -1.17 3.57 -11.09
N MET A 83 0.06 3.39 -11.57
CA MET A 83 0.75 4.35 -12.42
C MET A 83 0.89 3.82 -13.84
N THR A 84 0.73 4.69 -14.83
CA THR A 84 0.86 4.34 -16.23
C THR A 84 1.50 5.51 -17.02
N PRO A 85 2.41 5.22 -17.97
CA PRO A 85 2.98 6.24 -18.84
C PRO A 85 1.94 6.89 -19.78
N ASP A 86 0.89 6.14 -20.13
CA ASP A 86 -0.11 6.58 -21.11
C ASP A 86 -1.22 7.44 -20.50
N GLY A 87 -1.21 7.62 -19.19
CA GLY A 87 -2.28 8.25 -18.44
C GLY A 87 -3.55 7.41 -18.39
N ALA A 88 -4.20 7.35 -17.26
CA ALA A 88 -5.52 6.75 -17.15
C ALA A 88 -6.60 7.80 -17.35
N GLY A 89 -7.67 7.43 -18.02
CA GLY A 89 -8.88 8.24 -18.10
C GLY A 89 -9.60 8.32 -16.75
N ARG A 90 -10.84 8.80 -16.78
CA ARG A 90 -11.73 8.70 -15.62
C ARG A 90 -12.16 7.25 -15.39
N PRO A 91 -12.40 6.84 -14.15
CA PRO A 91 -12.99 5.54 -13.87
C PRO A 91 -14.37 5.41 -14.54
N ASP A 92 -14.77 4.19 -14.84
CA ASP A 92 -16.07 3.83 -15.42
C ASP A 92 -16.75 2.75 -14.58
N GLY A 93 -17.94 2.32 -15.01
CA GLY A 93 -18.69 1.24 -14.39
C GLY A 93 -19.08 1.51 -12.93
N GLU A 94 -19.06 0.45 -12.12
CA GLU A 94 -19.53 0.48 -10.73
C GLU A 94 -18.70 1.42 -9.84
N ILE A 95 -17.39 1.50 -10.07
CA ILE A 95 -16.52 2.37 -9.28
C ILE A 95 -16.83 3.85 -9.56
N ALA A 96 -17.12 4.23 -10.81
CA ALA A 96 -17.52 5.59 -11.15
C ALA A 96 -18.83 5.95 -10.47
N ALA A 97 -19.84 5.07 -10.52
CA ALA A 97 -21.11 5.29 -9.86
C ALA A 97 -20.97 5.45 -8.33
N ALA A 98 -20.12 4.65 -7.69
CA ALA A 98 -19.84 4.76 -6.26
C ALA A 98 -19.11 6.06 -5.90
N ILE A 99 -18.19 6.51 -6.76
CA ILE A 99 -17.50 7.79 -6.60
C ILE A 99 -18.50 8.96 -6.73
N ASP A 100 -19.40 8.92 -7.71
CA ASP A 100 -20.41 9.95 -7.91
C ASP A 100 -21.35 10.03 -6.71
N ASP A 101 -21.81 8.88 -6.22
CA ASP A 101 -22.72 8.81 -5.06
C ASP A 101 -22.07 9.35 -3.77
N GLN A 102 -20.81 8.98 -3.51
CA GLN A 102 -20.18 9.22 -2.21
C GLN A 102 -19.34 10.49 -2.14
N PHE A 103 -18.84 10.98 -3.28
CA PHE A 103 -17.98 12.17 -3.33
C PHE A 103 -18.58 13.32 -4.14
N GLY A 104 -19.79 13.16 -4.68
CA GLY A 104 -20.46 14.18 -5.50
C GLY A 104 -19.83 14.34 -6.89
N GLY A 105 -19.19 13.29 -7.41
CA GLY A 105 -18.58 13.23 -8.71
C GLY A 105 -17.06 13.10 -8.69
N PHE A 106 -16.49 12.84 -9.87
CA PHE A 106 -15.06 12.59 -10.02
C PHE A 106 -14.18 13.77 -9.55
N GLU A 107 -14.58 15.00 -9.84
CA GLU A 107 -13.85 16.21 -9.42
C GLU A 107 -13.82 16.36 -7.89
N GLY A 108 -14.93 16.05 -7.22
CA GLY A 108 -15.02 16.05 -5.76
C GLY A 108 -14.09 14.99 -5.16
N PHE A 109 -14.12 13.78 -5.71
CA PHE A 109 -13.20 12.69 -5.34
C PHE A 109 -11.73 13.09 -5.55
N GLN A 110 -11.38 13.58 -6.74
CA GLN A 110 -10.02 13.96 -7.09
C GLN A 110 -9.48 15.06 -6.17
N GLY A 111 -10.28 16.07 -5.90
CA GLY A 111 -9.91 17.15 -4.97
C GLY A 111 -9.69 16.64 -3.56
N HIS A 112 -10.59 15.79 -3.05
CA HIS A 112 -10.47 15.18 -1.71
C HIS A 112 -9.24 14.27 -1.63
N PHE A 113 -9.05 13.38 -2.60
CA PHE A 113 -7.90 12.45 -2.64
C PHE A 113 -6.57 13.20 -2.72
N THR A 114 -6.49 14.22 -3.58
CA THR A 114 -5.29 15.06 -3.71
C THR A 114 -4.97 15.80 -2.42
N ALA A 115 -5.98 16.40 -1.78
CA ALA A 115 -5.79 17.09 -0.51
C ALA A 115 -5.31 16.13 0.59
N THR A 116 -5.85 14.91 0.62
CA THR A 116 -5.41 13.86 1.54
C THR A 116 -3.94 13.48 1.28
N ALA A 117 -3.56 13.26 0.03
CA ALA A 117 -2.19 12.89 -0.34
C ALA A 117 -1.17 13.99 0.00
N LEU A 118 -1.50 15.25 -0.32
CA LEU A 118 -0.64 16.40 -0.02
C LEU A 118 -0.56 16.72 1.48
N GLY A 119 -1.58 16.34 2.24
CA GLY A 119 -1.66 16.55 3.68
C GLY A 119 -0.90 15.51 4.51
N VAL A 120 -0.37 14.46 3.90
CA VAL A 120 0.42 13.44 4.62
C VAL A 120 1.69 14.06 5.22
N GLN A 121 1.88 13.90 6.51
CA GLN A 121 3.05 14.42 7.22
C GLN A 121 4.20 13.42 7.16
N GLY A 122 5.28 13.80 6.50
CA GLY A 122 6.42 12.93 6.25
C GLY A 122 6.19 12.01 5.05
N SER A 123 6.41 10.71 5.20
CA SER A 123 6.11 9.71 4.18
C SER A 123 4.85 8.92 4.55
N GLY A 124 4.00 8.61 3.58
CA GLY A 124 2.78 7.86 3.79
C GLY A 124 1.96 7.74 2.51
N TRP A 125 0.68 7.42 2.65
CA TRP A 125 -0.21 7.08 1.56
C TRP A 125 -1.55 7.80 1.67
N ALA A 126 -2.11 8.18 0.56
CA ALA A 126 -3.56 8.34 0.42
C ALA A 126 -4.11 7.09 -0.27
N ALA A 127 -5.14 6.50 0.28
CA ALA A 127 -5.72 5.29 -0.27
C ALA A 127 -7.25 5.43 -0.41
N LEU A 128 -7.77 5.09 -1.60
CA LEU A 128 -9.17 4.81 -1.78
C LEU A 128 -9.42 3.35 -1.40
N THR A 129 -10.29 3.12 -0.43
CA THR A 129 -10.56 1.80 0.13
C THR A 129 -12.03 1.50 0.14
N TRP A 130 -12.39 0.22 0.02
CA TRP A 130 -13.73 -0.27 0.26
C TRP A 130 -13.87 -0.73 1.71
N ASP A 131 -14.75 -0.09 2.47
CA ASP A 131 -15.13 -0.55 3.79
C ASP A 131 -16.23 -1.60 3.68
N SER A 132 -15.87 -2.85 3.90
CA SER A 132 -16.81 -3.98 3.80
C SER A 132 -17.86 -4.00 4.91
N VAL A 133 -17.63 -3.34 6.03
CA VAL A 133 -18.58 -3.24 7.16
C VAL A 133 -19.58 -2.12 6.90
N GLY A 134 -19.08 -0.93 6.58
CA GLY A 134 -19.92 0.23 6.26
C GLY A 134 -20.46 0.24 4.84
N GLN A 135 -20.04 -0.70 3.97
CA GLN A 135 -20.45 -0.83 2.56
C GLN A 135 -20.30 0.49 1.78
N LYS A 136 -19.10 1.09 1.90
CA LYS A 136 -18.82 2.40 1.28
C LYS A 136 -17.35 2.59 0.93
N LEU A 137 -17.08 3.54 0.04
CA LEU A 137 -15.73 4.00 -0.26
C LEU A 137 -15.25 4.96 0.83
N LEU A 138 -13.99 4.83 1.22
CA LEU A 138 -13.31 5.74 2.14
C LEU A 138 -11.99 6.18 1.53
N ILE A 139 -11.65 7.47 1.72
CA ILE A 139 -10.28 7.96 1.50
C ILE A 139 -9.58 7.97 2.85
N LEU A 140 -8.49 7.22 2.95
CA LEU A 140 -7.70 7.11 4.16
C LEU A 140 -6.33 7.77 3.98
N SER A 141 -5.89 8.48 5.03
CA SER A 141 -4.50 8.96 5.16
C SER A 141 -3.74 8.00 6.06
N LEU A 142 -2.71 7.37 5.52
CA LEU A 142 -1.94 6.33 6.20
C LEU A 142 -0.50 6.84 6.38
N ILE A 143 -0.06 7.02 7.63
CA ILE A 143 1.29 7.46 7.99
C ILE A 143 2.07 6.24 8.48
N HIS A 144 3.20 5.93 7.85
CA HIS A 144 4.19 4.90 8.23
C HIS A 144 3.66 3.48 8.48
N ILE A 145 2.43 3.34 8.89
CA ILE A 145 1.75 2.09 9.18
C ILE A 145 0.36 2.25 8.61
N SER A 146 -0.03 1.38 7.73
CA SER A 146 -1.42 1.03 7.66
C SER A 146 -1.71 0.40 9.02
N GLU A 147 -2.21 1.18 9.97
CA GLU A 147 -2.89 0.54 11.07
C GLU A 147 -3.99 -0.29 10.42
N PRO A 148 -4.01 -1.62 10.57
CA PRO A 148 -5.18 -2.38 10.19
C PRO A 148 -6.30 -1.72 10.96
N THR A 149 -7.26 -1.15 10.24
CA THR A 149 -8.54 -0.77 10.82
C THR A 149 -8.88 -1.90 11.77
N ARG A 150 -8.95 -1.61 13.06
CA ARG A 150 -9.04 -2.61 14.12
C ARG A 150 -9.99 -3.71 13.70
N PRO A 151 -9.59 -4.98 13.68
CA PRO A 151 -10.55 -6.05 13.71
C PRO A 151 -11.23 -5.95 15.09
N TYR A 152 -12.51 -5.76 15.08
CA TYR A 152 -13.36 -5.96 16.25
C TYR A 152 -13.62 -7.43 16.44
#